data_bbca2c5f3253858f93ea4c9a685d07a2
#
_entry.id   bbca2c5f3253858f93ea4c9a685d07a2
#
_cell.length_a   1.000
_cell.length_b   1.000
_cell.length_c   1.000
_cell.angle_alpha   90.00
_cell.angle_beta   90.00
_cell.angle_gamma   90.00
#
_symmetry.space_group_name_H-M   'P 1'
#
loop_
_entity.id
_entity.type
_entity.pdbx_description
1 polymer ?
#
loop_
_entity_poly.entity_id
_entity_poly.type
_entity_poly.pdbx_seq_one_letter_code
_entity_poly.pdbx_strand_id
1 'polypeptide(L)'
;MNKLLRQPTTCNPKEQINYGVIEAPELVGKSWDTQDINWYPGHMLKAKKELAKQLKRVDVVLEIRDARIPVSSVNHDFEELLAQKKRILLFNKTGLADAEITRKWEAYFKKRDTPFLFVDALIKRNLQKILPLSRKLMQEKWSNFRKRGIRHPSLKLLIIGVPNVGKSSLINRLSKRKAAETGPNPGVTKHQDWIKLGKDVELLDTPGILMPKIENRETGLRLTITGAIKDSVVGTSQLSDYLLGVLQLKAPLQIQQHYQLTPEDLDLLPGNLLKKIAEKRGCLKSGGTIDNSRAESLVLRDFRAGELGRLSFDHPDNAESD
;
A
#
# COMPACT_ATOMS: atom_id res chain seq x y z
N MET A 1 2.15 -54.35 -31.80
CA MET A 1 1.17 -53.35 -31.31
C MET A 1 1.48 -53.08 -29.84
N ASN A 2 2.34 -52.10 -29.54
CA ASN A 2 2.66 -51.71 -28.19
C ASN A 2 2.32 -50.23 -28.00
N LYS A 3 1.27 -49.95 -27.25
CA LYS A 3 0.92 -48.63 -26.78
C LYS A 3 1.91 -48.22 -25.65
N LEU A 4 2.79 -47.32 -25.94
CA LEU A 4 3.63 -46.64 -24.95
C LEU A 4 2.74 -45.64 -24.16
N LEU A 5 2.42 -46.00 -22.94
CA LEU A 5 1.89 -45.12 -21.90
C LEU A 5 3.03 -44.18 -21.49
N ARG A 6 2.94 -42.91 -21.84
CA ARG A 6 3.80 -41.85 -21.26
C ARG A 6 3.40 -41.64 -19.80
N GLN A 7 4.31 -41.95 -18.89
CA GLN A 7 4.22 -41.60 -17.49
C GLN A 7 4.33 -40.08 -17.33
N PRO A 8 3.61 -39.43 -16.38
CA PRO A 8 3.80 -38.03 -16.12
C PRO A 8 5.18 -37.82 -15.50
N THR A 9 5.95 -36.90 -16.05
CA THR A 9 7.22 -36.43 -15.55
C THR A 9 7.03 -35.89 -14.13
N THR A 10 7.65 -36.53 -13.17
CA THR A 10 7.75 -36.11 -11.78
C THR A 10 8.39 -34.72 -11.71
N CYS A 11 7.61 -33.75 -11.26
CA CYS A 11 8.08 -32.41 -10.91
C CYS A 11 9.16 -32.53 -9.84
N ASN A 12 10.35 -32.06 -10.15
CA ASN A 12 11.51 -32.08 -9.24
C ASN A 12 11.28 -31.06 -8.11
N PRO A 13 11.22 -31.46 -6.81
CA PRO A 13 10.89 -30.54 -5.72
C PRO A 13 12.05 -29.61 -5.30
N LYS A 14 13.09 -29.47 -6.12
CA LYS A 14 14.29 -28.65 -5.82
C LYS A 14 14.53 -27.47 -6.76
N GLU A 15 13.62 -27.11 -7.62
CA GLU A 15 13.63 -25.77 -8.17
C GLU A 15 13.07 -24.82 -7.10
N GLN A 16 13.98 -24.31 -6.26
CA GLN A 16 13.74 -23.12 -5.48
C GLN A 16 13.42 -22.01 -6.48
N ILE A 17 12.12 -21.75 -6.65
CA ILE A 17 11.66 -20.54 -7.33
C ILE A 17 12.23 -19.39 -6.52
N ASN A 18 13.27 -18.80 -7.05
CA ASN A 18 13.92 -17.62 -6.53
C ASN A 18 12.87 -16.49 -6.62
N TYR A 19 12.20 -16.19 -5.50
CA TYR A 19 11.27 -15.05 -5.35
C TYR A 19 12.05 -13.73 -5.26
N GLY A 20 13.27 -13.72 -5.78
CA GLY A 20 13.99 -12.51 -6.12
C GLY A 20 13.10 -11.63 -6.96
N VAL A 21 13.25 -10.33 -6.79
CA VAL A 21 12.66 -9.24 -7.56
C VAL A 21 11.90 -9.77 -8.77
N ILE A 22 10.58 -9.63 -8.81
CA ILE A 22 9.88 -9.87 -10.07
C ILE A 22 10.44 -8.80 -10.99
N GLU A 23 11.49 -9.14 -11.73
CA GLU A 23 11.81 -8.37 -12.92
C GLU A 23 10.52 -8.38 -13.71
N ALA A 24 9.91 -7.19 -13.79
CA ALA A 24 8.72 -7.02 -14.60
C ALA A 24 9.06 -7.67 -15.93
N PRO A 25 8.24 -8.61 -16.47
CA PRO A 25 8.52 -9.22 -17.75
C PRO A 25 8.97 -8.10 -18.66
N GLU A 26 10.10 -8.24 -19.37
CA GLU A 26 10.66 -7.19 -20.20
C GLU A 26 9.54 -6.61 -21.07
N LEU A 27 8.86 -5.61 -20.55
CA LEU A 27 7.82 -4.88 -21.25
C LEU A 27 8.56 -4.03 -22.27
N VAL A 28 8.77 -4.66 -23.42
CA VAL A 28 9.41 -4.12 -24.60
C VAL A 28 8.83 -2.73 -24.89
N GLY A 29 9.71 -1.71 -24.85
CA GLY A 29 9.54 -0.51 -25.61
C GLY A 29 8.81 0.65 -24.94
N LYS A 30 9.49 1.32 -24.06
CA LYS A 30 9.71 2.77 -23.93
C LYS A 30 10.53 3.01 -22.69
N SER A 31 11.67 3.63 -22.80
CA SER A 31 12.45 4.13 -21.67
C SER A 31 11.55 5.06 -20.86
N TRP A 32 11.14 4.59 -19.69
CA TRP A 32 10.47 5.45 -18.73
C TRP A 32 11.55 6.27 -18.04
N ASP A 33 11.59 7.55 -18.35
CA ASP A 33 12.49 8.47 -17.69
C ASP A 33 11.92 8.79 -16.31
N THR A 34 12.63 8.36 -15.26
CA THR A 34 12.27 8.70 -13.85
C THR A 34 12.29 10.21 -13.61
N GLN A 35 12.81 11.00 -14.56
CA GLN A 35 12.80 12.46 -14.52
C GLN A 35 11.40 13.05 -14.68
N ASP A 36 10.45 12.30 -15.27
CA ASP A 36 9.07 12.78 -15.49
C ASP A 36 8.21 12.78 -14.20
N ILE A 37 8.65 12.15 -13.11
CA ILE A 37 7.98 12.20 -11.81
C ILE A 37 8.66 13.23 -10.90
N ASN A 38 8.91 14.40 -11.39
CA ASN A 38 9.44 15.50 -10.61
C ASN A 38 8.35 16.17 -9.76
N TRP A 39 8.27 15.75 -8.50
CA TRP A 39 7.59 16.53 -7.48
C TRP A 39 8.42 17.79 -7.21
N TYR A 40 7.80 18.96 -7.34
CA TYR A 40 8.42 20.25 -7.15
C TYR A 40 9.24 20.31 -5.84
N PRO A 41 10.57 20.56 -5.88
CA PRO A 41 11.43 20.60 -4.70
C PRO A 41 10.93 21.54 -3.59
N GLY A 42 10.27 22.64 -3.97
CA GLY A 42 9.70 23.60 -3.03
C GLY A 42 8.56 23.08 -2.16
N HIS A 43 7.69 22.21 -2.72
CA HIS A 43 6.60 21.59 -1.95
C HIS A 43 7.13 20.62 -0.90
N MET A 44 8.22 19.93 -1.18
CA MET A 44 8.88 18.99 -0.28
C MET A 44 9.52 19.68 0.91
N LEU A 45 10.29 20.75 0.65
CA LEU A 45 10.91 21.51 1.72
C LEU A 45 9.86 22.11 2.66
N LYS A 46 8.72 22.55 2.11
CA LYS A 46 7.57 23.04 2.89
C LYS A 46 6.97 21.92 3.72
N ALA A 47 6.77 20.73 3.14
CA ALA A 47 6.23 19.55 3.84
C ALA A 47 7.15 19.09 4.97
N LYS A 48 8.48 19.02 4.75
CA LYS A 48 9.47 18.71 5.79
C LYS A 48 9.44 19.71 6.95
N LYS A 49 9.41 21.02 6.64
CA LYS A 49 9.31 22.06 7.67
C LYS A 49 8.03 21.97 8.47
N GLU A 50 6.92 21.69 7.83
CA GLU A 50 5.63 21.55 8.47
C GLU A 50 5.58 20.31 9.36
N LEU A 51 6.05 19.16 8.87
CA LEU A 51 6.18 17.94 9.68
C LEU A 51 7.07 18.17 10.90
N ALA A 52 8.22 18.83 10.76
CA ALA A 52 9.10 19.14 11.86
C ALA A 52 8.43 19.99 12.97
N LYS A 53 7.54 20.94 12.58
CA LYS A 53 6.73 21.71 13.54
C LYS A 53 5.72 20.83 14.26
N GLN A 54 5.05 19.94 13.54
CA GLN A 54 4.04 19.03 14.09
C GLN A 54 4.68 18.02 15.06
N LEU A 55 5.83 17.47 14.69
CA LEU A 55 6.57 16.53 15.55
C LEU A 55 6.90 17.10 16.93
N LYS A 56 7.14 18.42 17.05
CA LYS A 56 7.37 19.07 18.36
C LYS A 56 6.13 19.04 19.26
N ARG A 57 4.94 18.91 18.70
CA ARG A 57 3.65 19.00 19.39
C ARG A 57 3.05 17.64 19.77
N VAL A 58 3.64 16.54 19.31
CA VAL A 58 3.11 15.19 19.45
C VAL A 58 4.04 14.28 20.23
N ASP A 59 3.46 13.27 20.87
CA ASP A 59 4.17 12.29 21.69
C ASP A 59 4.54 11.04 20.88
N VAL A 60 3.62 10.53 20.04
CA VAL A 60 3.79 9.30 19.26
C VAL A 60 3.33 9.52 17.82
N VAL A 61 4.09 8.98 16.89
CA VAL A 61 3.75 8.96 15.46
C VAL A 61 3.15 7.62 15.08
N LEU A 62 1.99 7.65 14.43
CA LEU A 62 1.37 6.52 13.76
C LEU A 62 1.72 6.60 12.27
N GLU A 63 2.69 5.81 11.84
CA GLU A 63 3.09 5.74 10.44
C GLU A 63 2.30 4.64 9.73
N ILE A 64 1.40 5.05 8.82
CA ILE A 64 0.57 4.11 8.06
C ILE A 64 1.26 3.77 6.75
N ARG A 65 1.41 2.47 6.52
CA ARG A 65 1.91 1.86 5.29
C ARG A 65 0.83 0.95 4.68
N ASP A 66 0.87 0.72 3.38
CA ASP A 66 -0.02 -0.25 2.74
C ASP A 66 0.57 -1.66 2.91
N ALA A 67 -0.21 -2.59 3.45
CA ALA A 67 0.24 -3.96 3.70
C ALA A 67 0.62 -4.75 2.44
N ARG A 68 0.20 -4.29 1.25
CA ARG A 68 0.60 -4.87 -0.04
C ARG A 68 2.00 -4.46 -0.46
N ILE A 69 2.47 -3.29 0.04
CA ILE A 69 3.74 -2.64 -0.31
C ILE A 69 4.40 -2.02 0.93
N PRO A 70 4.77 -2.82 1.95
CA PRO A 70 5.28 -2.32 3.24
C PRO A 70 6.55 -1.48 3.15
N VAL A 71 7.42 -1.75 2.17
CA VAL A 71 8.67 -1.01 1.91
C VAL A 71 8.42 0.11 0.90
N SER A 72 7.82 -0.18 -0.25
CA SER A 72 7.56 0.81 -1.30
C SER A 72 6.67 1.97 -0.82
N SER A 73 5.88 1.80 0.26
CA SER A 73 5.06 2.87 0.86
C SER A 73 5.78 3.68 1.95
N VAL A 74 7.08 3.49 2.15
CA VAL A 74 7.91 4.29 3.05
C VAL A 74 8.22 5.65 2.43
N ASN A 75 8.30 6.67 3.27
CA ASN A 75 8.79 7.96 2.86
C ASN A 75 10.19 8.20 3.48
N HIS A 76 11.21 7.84 2.73
CA HIS A 76 12.60 7.89 3.18
C HIS A 76 13.08 9.31 3.56
N ASP A 77 12.53 10.35 2.93
CA ASP A 77 12.92 11.73 3.25
C ASP A 77 12.52 12.20 4.65
N PHE A 78 11.64 11.47 5.32
CA PHE A 78 11.21 11.80 6.68
C PHE A 78 11.83 10.91 7.75
N GLU A 79 12.59 9.89 7.37
CA GLU A 79 13.17 8.94 8.34
C GLU A 79 14.02 9.65 9.40
N GLU A 80 14.89 10.59 9.02
CA GLU A 80 15.70 11.38 9.95
C GLU A 80 14.84 12.17 10.95
N LEU A 81 13.74 12.76 10.49
CA LEU A 81 12.83 13.52 11.37
C LEU A 81 12.05 12.59 12.31
N LEU A 82 11.72 11.39 11.84
CA LEU A 82 10.95 10.41 12.59
C LEU A 82 11.80 9.60 13.57
N ALA A 83 13.11 9.46 13.31
CA ALA A 83 14.03 8.68 14.16
C ALA A 83 14.05 9.12 15.62
N GLN A 84 13.82 10.41 15.88
CA GLN A 84 13.80 10.98 17.23
C GLN A 84 12.46 10.84 17.96
N LYS A 85 11.45 10.21 17.32
CA LYS A 85 10.09 10.11 17.87
C LYS A 85 9.70 8.66 18.16
N LYS A 86 8.92 8.47 19.22
CA LYS A 86 8.26 7.20 19.45
C LYS A 86 7.31 6.95 18.28
N ARG A 87 7.47 5.81 17.60
CA ARG A 87 6.78 5.48 16.34
C ARG A 87 6.11 4.12 16.45
N ILE A 88 4.94 4.00 15.85
CA ILE A 88 4.24 2.72 15.61
C ILE A 88 4.01 2.59 14.11
N LEU A 89 4.48 1.50 13.52
CA LEU A 89 4.19 1.17 12.13
C LEU A 89 2.81 0.49 12.03
N LEU A 90 1.93 1.02 11.21
CA LEU A 90 0.59 0.47 10.98
C LEU A 90 0.48 0.02 9.52
N PHE A 91 0.52 -1.29 9.28
CA PHE A 91 0.33 -1.88 7.95
C PHE A 91 -1.16 -2.06 7.71
N ASN A 92 -1.76 -1.13 6.97
CA ASN A 92 -3.20 -1.10 6.70
C ASN A 92 -3.57 -1.87 5.43
N LYS A 93 -4.87 -2.14 5.23
CA LYS A 93 -5.43 -2.88 4.10
C LYS A 93 -4.98 -4.36 4.07
N THR A 94 -4.82 -4.97 5.24
CA THR A 94 -4.42 -6.39 5.32
C THR A 94 -5.41 -7.35 4.67
N GLY A 95 -6.67 -6.94 4.47
CA GLY A 95 -7.65 -7.69 3.70
C GLY A 95 -7.32 -7.83 2.21
N LEU A 96 -6.51 -6.90 1.66
CA LEU A 96 -6.09 -6.88 0.26
C LEU A 96 -4.69 -7.50 0.04
N ALA A 97 -3.90 -7.67 1.09
CA ALA A 97 -2.56 -8.22 1.03
C ALA A 97 -2.56 -9.76 1.10
N ASP A 98 -1.60 -10.39 0.45
CA ASP A 98 -1.39 -11.83 0.55
C ASP A 98 -1.17 -12.26 2.01
N ALA A 99 -1.81 -13.36 2.43
CA ALA A 99 -1.80 -13.79 3.82
C ALA A 99 -0.47 -14.41 4.24
N GLU A 100 0.19 -15.12 3.33
CA GLU A 100 1.47 -15.77 3.61
C GLU A 100 2.57 -14.73 3.65
N ILE A 101 2.62 -13.83 2.67
CA ILE A 101 3.57 -12.72 2.64
C ILE A 101 3.37 -11.81 3.87
N THR A 102 2.11 -11.55 4.27
CA THR A 102 1.83 -10.80 5.51
C THR A 102 2.41 -11.48 6.74
N ARG A 103 2.33 -12.81 6.87
CA ARG A 103 2.95 -13.55 7.98
C ARG A 103 4.47 -13.47 7.97
N LYS A 104 5.10 -13.52 6.78
CA LYS A 104 6.55 -13.33 6.62
C LYS A 104 6.96 -11.93 7.08
N TRP A 105 6.21 -10.89 6.70
CA TRP A 105 6.42 -9.53 7.18
C TRP A 105 6.22 -9.38 8.69
N GLU A 106 5.23 -10.05 9.29
CA GLU A 106 5.09 -10.07 10.76
C GLU A 106 6.33 -10.66 11.44
N ALA A 107 6.88 -11.76 10.91
CA ALA A 107 8.12 -12.36 11.43
C ALA A 107 9.32 -11.43 11.27
N TYR A 108 9.42 -10.75 10.13
CA TYR A 108 10.47 -9.76 9.85
C TYR A 108 10.45 -8.58 10.84
N PHE A 109 9.28 -7.96 11.07
CA PHE A 109 9.16 -6.82 11.98
C PHE A 109 9.24 -7.21 13.46
N LYS A 110 8.93 -8.46 13.83
CA LYS A 110 9.14 -8.95 15.21
C LYS A 110 10.62 -8.98 15.64
N LYS A 111 11.54 -9.05 14.71
CA LYS A 111 12.99 -9.00 14.98
C LYS A 111 13.52 -7.56 15.19
N ARG A 112 12.67 -6.55 15.05
CA ARG A 112 13.01 -5.12 15.13
C ARG A 112 12.36 -4.47 16.35
N ASP A 113 13.04 -3.47 16.92
CA ASP A 113 12.57 -2.78 18.13
C ASP A 113 11.38 -1.83 17.86
N THR A 114 11.10 -1.50 16.61
CA THR A 114 10.00 -0.59 16.29
C THR A 114 8.66 -1.31 16.42
N PRO A 115 7.76 -0.84 17.31
CA PRO A 115 6.43 -1.42 17.46
C PRO A 115 5.62 -1.36 16.17
N PHE A 116 4.89 -2.42 15.86
CA PHE A 116 4.08 -2.49 14.65
C PHE A 116 2.74 -3.21 14.87
N LEU A 117 1.79 -2.95 13.97
CA LEU A 117 0.52 -3.66 13.90
C LEU A 117 0.09 -3.82 12.44
N PHE A 118 -0.35 -5.01 12.09
CA PHE A 118 -1.11 -5.25 10.86
C PHE A 118 -2.59 -5.01 11.14
N VAL A 119 -3.16 -4.03 10.43
CA VAL A 119 -4.52 -3.52 10.67
C VAL A 119 -5.35 -3.50 9.39
N ASP A 120 -6.65 -3.38 9.54
CA ASP A 120 -7.53 -3.08 8.41
C ASP A 120 -8.66 -2.15 8.85
N ALA A 121 -8.65 -0.93 8.31
CA ALA A 121 -9.63 0.09 8.66
C ALA A 121 -11.03 -0.22 8.11
N LEU A 122 -11.16 -0.97 7.00
CA LEU A 122 -12.46 -1.32 6.42
C LEU A 122 -13.17 -2.39 7.24
N ILE A 123 -12.49 -3.49 7.52
CA ILE A 123 -13.03 -4.63 8.28
C ILE A 123 -12.77 -4.56 9.78
N LYS A 124 -12.27 -3.42 10.28
CA LYS A 124 -12.00 -3.13 11.70
C LYS A 124 -11.00 -4.10 12.37
N ARG A 125 -10.10 -4.71 11.61
CA ARG A 125 -9.13 -5.68 12.14
C ARG A 125 -8.05 -4.97 12.95
N ASN A 126 -7.81 -5.42 14.19
CA ASN A 126 -6.77 -4.97 15.12
C ASN A 126 -6.76 -3.47 15.50
N LEU A 127 -7.76 -2.68 15.14
CA LEU A 127 -7.80 -1.24 15.42
C LEU A 127 -7.81 -0.94 16.93
N GLN A 128 -8.47 -1.80 17.72
CA GLN A 128 -8.55 -1.69 19.17
C GLN A 128 -7.19 -1.79 19.88
N LYS A 129 -6.15 -2.31 19.20
CA LYS A 129 -4.79 -2.46 19.75
C LYS A 129 -3.95 -1.17 19.64
N ILE A 130 -4.34 -0.22 18.77
CA ILE A 130 -3.55 0.97 18.46
C ILE A 130 -3.39 1.87 19.69
N LEU A 131 -4.49 2.28 20.32
CA LEU A 131 -4.45 3.17 21.46
C LEU A 131 -3.76 2.54 22.71
N PRO A 132 -4.03 1.28 23.08
CA PRO A 132 -3.26 0.61 24.14
C PRO A 132 -1.76 0.57 23.87
N LEU A 133 -1.35 0.23 22.64
CA LEU A 133 0.07 0.21 22.26
C LEU A 133 0.70 1.61 22.36
N SER A 134 -0.01 2.64 21.89
CA SER A 134 0.45 4.03 21.99
C SER A 134 0.63 4.48 23.44
N ARG A 135 -0.29 4.10 24.35
CA ARG A 135 -0.18 4.37 25.78
C ARG A 135 0.99 3.62 26.42
N LYS A 136 1.21 2.36 26.00
CA LYS A 136 2.34 1.56 26.49
C LYS A 136 3.68 2.26 26.22
N LEU A 137 3.88 2.86 25.06
CA LEU A 137 5.08 3.61 24.72
C LEU A 137 5.31 4.84 25.61
N MET A 138 4.25 5.37 26.24
CA MET A 138 4.33 6.56 27.10
C MET A 138 4.42 6.24 28.60
N GLN A 139 4.34 4.96 28.98
CA GLN A 139 4.30 4.56 30.41
C GLN A 139 5.44 5.09 31.23
N GLU A 140 6.67 5.03 30.72
CA GLU A 140 7.85 5.53 31.42
C GLU A 140 7.76 7.04 31.66
N LYS A 141 7.46 7.84 30.62
CA LYS A 141 7.25 9.29 30.73
C LYS A 141 6.14 9.62 31.74
N TRP A 142 5.02 8.89 31.69
CA TRP A 142 3.89 9.11 32.59
C TRP A 142 4.11 8.65 34.01
N SER A 143 5.00 7.66 34.25
CA SER A 143 5.37 7.23 35.61
C SER A 143 6.04 8.38 36.38
N ASN A 144 6.83 9.20 35.70
CA ASN A 144 7.50 10.37 36.29
C ASN A 144 6.50 11.47 36.71
N PHE A 145 5.40 11.66 35.93
CA PHE A 145 4.29 12.55 36.32
C PHE A 145 3.60 12.03 37.59
N ARG A 146 3.27 10.72 37.61
CA ARG A 146 2.63 10.06 38.77
C ARG A 146 3.47 10.16 40.06
N LYS A 147 4.80 9.92 39.96
CA LYS A 147 5.71 10.05 41.08
C LYS A 147 5.73 11.47 41.68
N ARG A 148 5.42 12.48 40.86
CA ARG A 148 5.32 13.88 41.28
C ARG A 148 3.88 14.28 41.69
N GLY A 149 2.93 13.36 41.78
CA GLY A 149 1.54 13.65 42.08
C GLY A 149 0.78 14.44 41.00
N ILE A 150 1.36 14.55 39.80
CA ILE A 150 0.79 15.34 38.70
C ILE A 150 0.05 14.42 37.72
N ARG A 151 -1.14 14.82 37.30
CA ARG A 151 -1.88 14.14 36.23
C ARG A 151 -1.11 14.30 34.92
N HIS A 152 -0.88 13.18 34.20
CA HIS A 152 -0.25 13.24 32.87
C HIS A 152 -1.16 13.96 31.87
N PRO A 153 -0.58 14.68 30.90
CA PRO A 153 -1.35 15.34 29.82
C PRO A 153 -1.97 14.32 28.88
N SER A 154 -2.92 14.77 28.04
CA SER A 154 -3.49 13.96 26.98
C SER A 154 -2.38 13.44 26.06
N LEU A 155 -2.54 12.18 25.61
CA LEU A 155 -1.67 11.57 24.61
C LEU A 155 -1.90 12.23 23.25
N LYS A 156 -0.85 12.81 22.69
CA LYS A 156 -0.90 13.47 21.38
C LYS A 156 -0.30 12.58 20.31
N LEU A 157 -1.13 12.18 19.38
CA LEU A 157 -0.76 11.32 18.26
C LEU A 157 -0.69 12.14 16.96
N LEU A 158 0.27 11.79 16.11
CA LEU A 158 0.34 12.26 14.71
C LEU A 158 0.17 11.08 13.79
N ILE A 159 -0.66 11.24 12.77
CA ILE A 159 -0.84 10.22 11.74
C ILE A 159 -0.18 10.67 10.44
N ILE A 160 0.71 9.83 9.89
CA ILE A 160 1.41 10.10 8.63
C ILE A 160 1.34 8.88 7.70
N GLY A 161 1.58 9.10 6.44
CA GLY A 161 1.64 8.04 5.42
C GLY A 161 1.34 8.60 4.03
N VAL A 162 1.64 7.82 3.00
CA VAL A 162 1.38 8.18 1.61
C VAL A 162 -0.13 8.42 1.36
N PRO A 163 -0.50 9.12 0.28
CA PRO A 163 -1.90 9.28 -0.08
C PRO A 163 -2.61 7.92 -0.22
N ASN A 164 -3.91 7.89 0.00
CA ASN A 164 -4.79 6.72 -0.18
C ASN A 164 -4.39 5.44 0.59
N VAL A 165 -3.43 5.51 1.52
CA VAL A 165 -3.06 4.39 2.41
C VAL A 165 -4.15 4.07 3.44
N GLY A 166 -5.15 4.95 3.59
CA GLY A 166 -6.29 4.77 4.47
C GLY A 166 -6.25 5.56 5.77
N LYS A 167 -5.48 6.68 5.85
CA LYS A 167 -5.40 7.57 7.03
C LYS A 167 -6.78 8.03 7.48
N SER A 168 -7.53 8.70 6.61
CA SER A 168 -8.87 9.22 6.95
C SER A 168 -9.85 8.12 7.37
N SER A 169 -9.79 6.95 6.72
CA SER A 169 -10.59 5.80 7.12
C SER A 169 -10.24 5.32 8.52
N LEU A 170 -8.95 5.25 8.85
CA LEU A 170 -8.47 4.87 10.17
C LEU A 170 -8.89 5.89 11.24
N ILE A 171 -8.75 7.18 10.96
CA ILE A 171 -9.16 8.27 11.83
C ILE A 171 -10.65 8.18 12.15
N ASN A 172 -11.49 8.01 11.13
CA ASN A 172 -12.94 7.89 11.29
C ASN A 172 -13.33 6.67 12.13
N ARG A 173 -12.60 5.56 11.98
CA ARG A 173 -12.82 4.36 12.81
C ARG A 173 -12.39 4.55 14.25
N LEU A 174 -11.25 5.20 14.50
CA LEU A 174 -10.74 5.47 15.85
C LEU A 174 -11.59 6.51 16.58
N SER A 175 -12.06 7.55 15.88
CA SER A 175 -12.92 8.59 16.45
C SER A 175 -14.38 8.16 16.64
N LYS A 176 -14.78 7.00 16.08
CA LYS A 176 -16.17 6.51 16.05
C LYS A 176 -17.17 7.48 15.39
N ARG A 177 -16.69 8.43 14.61
CA ARG A 177 -17.48 9.44 13.87
C ARG A 177 -16.78 9.81 12.57
N LYS A 178 -17.50 10.49 11.67
CA LYS A 178 -16.89 11.06 10.45
C LYS A 178 -16.12 12.34 10.83
N ALA A 179 -14.86 12.17 11.22
CA ALA A 179 -13.98 13.25 11.69
C ALA A 179 -12.98 13.70 10.62
N ALA A 180 -12.79 12.91 9.55
CA ALA A 180 -11.90 13.22 8.43
C ALA A 180 -12.61 12.90 7.10
N GLU A 181 -12.32 13.70 6.07
CA GLU A 181 -12.83 13.43 4.72
C GLU A 181 -12.15 12.22 4.10
N THR A 182 -12.92 11.40 3.42
CA THR A 182 -12.43 10.23 2.69
C THR A 182 -12.74 10.34 1.21
N GLY A 183 -11.80 9.96 0.35
CA GLY A 183 -12.01 9.98 -1.09
C GLY A 183 -10.89 9.25 -1.84
N PRO A 184 -11.12 8.82 -3.09
CA PRO A 184 -10.14 8.10 -3.89
C PRO A 184 -9.03 9.02 -4.43
N ASN A 185 -9.25 10.33 -4.44
CA ASN A 185 -8.29 11.29 -4.99
C ASN A 185 -7.22 11.66 -3.95
N PRO A 186 -5.93 11.71 -4.33
CA PRO A 186 -4.87 12.21 -3.46
C PRO A 186 -5.11 13.66 -3.06
N GLY A 187 -4.88 13.99 -1.75
CA GLY A 187 -4.96 15.38 -1.27
C GLY A 187 -6.33 15.84 -0.78
N VAL A 188 -7.24 14.93 -0.42
CA VAL A 188 -8.59 15.26 0.10
C VAL A 188 -8.53 16.04 1.41
N THR A 189 -7.59 15.72 2.31
CA THR A 189 -7.42 16.43 3.60
C THR A 189 -6.72 17.77 3.39
N LYS A 190 -7.45 18.89 3.59
CA LYS A 190 -6.94 20.26 3.35
C LYS A 190 -6.54 21.01 4.61
N HIS A 191 -7.08 20.65 5.78
CA HIS A 191 -6.86 21.32 7.06
C HIS A 191 -6.27 20.38 8.09
N GLN A 192 -5.50 20.94 9.03
CA GLN A 192 -4.91 20.23 10.15
C GLN A 192 -5.74 20.50 11.40
N ASP A 193 -6.48 19.49 11.87
CA ASP A 193 -7.32 19.61 13.04
C ASP A 193 -6.97 18.57 14.10
N TRP A 194 -7.09 18.97 15.38
CA TRP A 194 -7.00 18.05 16.49
C TRP A 194 -8.33 17.29 16.65
N ILE A 195 -8.26 15.99 16.50
CA ILE A 195 -9.39 15.09 16.63
C ILE A 195 -9.30 14.37 17.98
N LYS A 196 -10.30 14.56 18.85
CA LYS A 196 -10.37 13.85 20.13
C LYS A 196 -10.76 12.40 19.93
N LEU A 197 -9.92 11.46 20.43
CA LEU A 197 -10.14 10.02 20.43
C LEU A 197 -10.45 9.51 21.85
N GLY A 198 -11.49 10.07 22.48
CA GLY A 198 -11.86 9.81 23.87
C GLY A 198 -11.44 10.93 24.83
N LYS A 199 -11.27 10.60 26.13
CA LYS A 199 -11.03 11.60 27.18
C LYS A 199 -9.59 12.07 27.27
N ASP A 200 -8.63 11.26 26.85
CA ASP A 200 -7.19 11.42 27.13
C ASP A 200 -6.29 11.25 25.88
N VAL A 201 -6.87 11.22 24.68
CA VAL A 201 -6.12 11.08 23.43
C VAL A 201 -6.58 12.10 22.41
N GLU A 202 -5.62 12.77 21.81
CA GLU A 202 -5.82 13.72 20.70
C GLU A 202 -4.98 13.27 19.50
N LEU A 203 -5.57 13.27 18.31
CA LEU A 203 -4.92 12.91 17.07
C LEU A 203 -4.85 14.12 16.15
N LEU A 204 -3.68 14.43 15.64
CA LEU A 204 -3.48 15.43 14.60
C LEU A 204 -3.60 14.74 13.23
N ASP A 205 -4.61 15.15 12.46
CA ASP A 205 -4.75 14.73 11.07
C ASP A 205 -3.84 15.56 10.17
N THR A 206 -3.12 14.91 9.29
CA THR A 206 -2.25 15.57 8.32
C THR A 206 -2.66 15.22 6.90
N PRO A 207 -2.55 16.16 5.96
CA PRO A 207 -2.61 15.83 4.53
C PRO A 207 -1.69 14.66 4.21
N GLY A 208 -2.05 13.82 3.25
CA GLY A 208 -1.17 12.75 2.78
C GLY A 208 0.16 13.34 2.31
N ILE A 209 1.25 12.98 3.00
CA ILE A 209 2.59 13.44 2.64
C ILE A 209 3.05 12.59 1.48
N LEU A 210 3.15 13.21 0.31
CA LEU A 210 3.61 12.56 -0.90
C LEU A 210 5.09 12.21 -0.80
N MET A 211 5.49 11.16 -1.48
CA MET A 211 6.90 10.81 -1.61
C MET A 211 7.60 11.82 -2.50
N PRO A 212 8.74 12.31 -2.10
CA PRO A 212 9.44 13.36 -2.84
C PRO A 212 10.13 12.85 -4.10
N LYS A 213 10.67 11.64 -4.03
CA LYS A 213 11.42 11.06 -5.13
C LYS A 213 11.09 9.56 -5.24
N ILE A 214 10.75 9.13 -6.43
CA ILE A 214 10.61 7.71 -6.74
C ILE A 214 11.99 7.25 -7.23
N GLU A 215 12.65 6.42 -6.42
CA GLU A 215 14.03 6.02 -6.66
C GLU A 215 14.16 5.05 -7.84
N ASN A 216 13.13 4.23 -8.05
CA ASN A 216 13.10 3.29 -9.14
C ASN A 216 11.70 3.13 -9.74
N ARG A 217 11.66 2.64 -10.98
CA ARG A 217 10.44 2.43 -11.76
C ARG A 217 9.43 1.53 -11.04
N GLU A 218 9.92 0.47 -10.43
CA GLU A 218 9.06 -0.53 -9.81
C GLU A 218 8.31 0.04 -8.59
N THR A 219 9.00 0.77 -7.72
CA THR A 219 8.37 1.50 -6.62
C THR A 219 7.29 2.46 -7.13
N GLY A 220 7.55 3.18 -8.22
CA GLY A 220 6.58 4.07 -8.86
C GLY A 220 5.33 3.32 -9.34
N LEU A 221 5.50 2.18 -10.01
CA LEU A 221 4.39 1.33 -10.46
C LEU A 221 3.58 0.80 -9.26
N ARG A 222 4.24 0.26 -8.23
CA ARG A 222 3.59 -0.26 -7.01
C ARG A 222 2.78 0.81 -6.28
N LEU A 223 3.31 2.01 -6.13
CA LEU A 223 2.62 3.15 -5.54
C LEU A 223 1.42 3.59 -6.38
N THR A 224 1.56 3.58 -7.70
CA THR A 224 0.47 4.01 -8.59
C THR A 224 -0.64 2.97 -8.67
N ILE A 225 -0.35 1.68 -8.83
CA ILE A 225 -1.40 0.64 -8.84
C ILE A 225 -2.15 0.55 -7.51
N THR A 226 -1.50 0.84 -6.39
CA THR A 226 -2.17 0.90 -5.07
C THR A 226 -2.91 2.20 -4.82
N GLY A 227 -2.79 3.19 -5.72
CA GLY A 227 -3.48 4.47 -5.71
C GLY A 227 -2.82 5.55 -4.85
N ALA A 228 -1.58 5.36 -4.40
CA ALA A 228 -0.81 6.38 -3.67
C ALA A 228 -0.41 7.55 -4.58
N ILE A 229 -0.23 7.27 -5.87
CA ILE A 229 0.07 8.23 -6.93
C ILE A 229 -1.06 8.20 -7.95
N LYS A 230 -1.29 9.32 -8.66
CA LYS A 230 -2.31 9.39 -9.72
C LYS A 230 -1.91 8.54 -10.92
N ASP A 231 -2.87 7.86 -11.53
CA ASP A 231 -2.66 6.98 -12.69
C ASP A 231 -2.08 7.75 -13.89
N SER A 232 -2.45 9.02 -14.03
CA SER A 232 -1.94 9.89 -15.11
C SER A 232 -0.43 10.14 -15.10
N VAL A 233 0.24 9.87 -13.98
CA VAL A 233 1.70 10.04 -13.84
C VAL A 233 2.46 8.94 -14.59
N VAL A 234 1.95 7.72 -14.55
CA VAL A 234 2.56 6.56 -15.24
C VAL A 234 1.86 6.26 -16.56
N GLY A 235 0.55 6.55 -16.64
CA GLY A 235 -0.33 6.16 -17.73
C GLY A 235 -1.07 4.84 -17.46
N THR A 236 -2.38 4.84 -17.72
CA THR A 236 -3.25 3.71 -17.41
C THR A 236 -2.90 2.44 -18.18
N SER A 237 -2.47 2.58 -19.45
CA SER A 237 -2.07 1.45 -20.29
C SER A 237 -0.87 0.70 -19.69
N GLN A 238 0.19 1.43 -19.34
CA GLN A 238 1.38 0.80 -18.75
C GLN A 238 1.09 0.18 -17.38
N LEU A 239 0.22 0.81 -16.58
CA LEU A 239 -0.20 0.26 -15.29
C LEU A 239 -1.01 -1.02 -15.43
N SER A 240 -1.94 -1.06 -16.40
CA SER A 240 -2.76 -2.24 -16.65
C SER A 240 -1.92 -3.40 -17.17
N ASP A 241 -0.97 -3.16 -18.07
CA ASP A 241 -0.06 -4.17 -18.57
C ASP A 241 0.81 -4.76 -17.46
N TYR A 242 1.42 -3.89 -16.62
CA TYR A 242 2.17 -4.35 -15.46
C TYR A 242 1.31 -5.19 -14.50
N LEU A 243 0.12 -4.69 -14.16
CA LEU A 243 -0.77 -5.37 -13.24
C LEU A 243 -1.25 -6.73 -13.79
N LEU A 244 -1.63 -6.80 -15.06
CA LEU A 244 -2.05 -8.05 -15.70
C LEU A 244 -0.92 -9.06 -15.74
N GLY A 245 0.32 -8.64 -16.06
CA GLY A 245 1.48 -9.52 -16.01
C GLY A 245 1.72 -10.09 -14.61
N VAL A 246 1.61 -9.28 -13.56
CA VAL A 246 1.71 -9.76 -12.17
C VAL A 246 0.57 -10.71 -11.82
N LEU A 247 -0.66 -10.41 -12.25
CA LEU A 247 -1.84 -11.24 -11.96
C LEU A 247 -1.76 -12.60 -12.66
N GLN A 248 -1.29 -12.66 -13.91
CA GLN A 248 -1.07 -13.92 -14.63
C GLN A 248 -0.11 -14.85 -13.86
N LEU A 249 0.91 -14.29 -13.21
CA LEU A 249 1.89 -15.06 -12.46
C LEU A 249 1.41 -15.44 -11.04
N LYS A 250 0.76 -14.51 -10.33
CA LYS A 250 0.45 -14.68 -8.90
C LYS A 250 -0.99 -15.07 -8.60
N ALA A 251 -1.92 -14.74 -9.48
CA ALA A 251 -3.36 -14.93 -9.25
C ALA A 251 -4.12 -15.36 -10.53
N PRO A 252 -3.60 -16.33 -11.33
CA PRO A 252 -4.21 -16.70 -12.61
C PRO A 252 -5.66 -17.18 -12.46
N LEU A 253 -5.94 -18.01 -11.45
CA LEU A 253 -7.29 -18.52 -11.22
C LEU A 253 -8.29 -17.42 -10.86
N GLN A 254 -7.85 -16.41 -10.11
CA GLN A 254 -8.69 -15.29 -9.69
C GLN A 254 -9.11 -14.43 -10.89
N ILE A 255 -8.17 -14.07 -11.78
CA ILE A 255 -8.50 -13.29 -12.97
C ILE A 255 -9.33 -14.11 -13.97
N GLN A 256 -9.04 -15.41 -14.09
CA GLN A 256 -9.81 -16.32 -14.92
C GLN A 256 -11.30 -16.35 -14.49
N GLN A 257 -11.53 -16.59 -13.20
CA GLN A 257 -12.88 -16.64 -12.64
C GLN A 257 -13.59 -15.29 -12.72
N HIS A 258 -12.90 -14.21 -12.33
CA HIS A 258 -13.49 -12.87 -12.29
C HIS A 258 -13.89 -12.37 -13.66
N TYR A 259 -13.06 -12.56 -14.69
CA TYR A 259 -13.32 -12.09 -16.05
C TYR A 259 -13.90 -13.15 -16.98
N GLN A 260 -14.15 -14.39 -16.51
CA GLN A 260 -14.66 -15.51 -17.29
C GLN A 260 -13.76 -15.84 -18.49
N LEU A 261 -12.44 -15.86 -18.24
CA LEU A 261 -11.42 -16.17 -19.25
C LEU A 261 -11.25 -17.68 -19.41
N THR A 262 -10.76 -18.10 -20.57
CA THR A 262 -10.32 -19.49 -20.77
C THR A 262 -8.89 -19.68 -20.24
N PRO A 263 -8.42 -20.93 -20.00
CA PRO A 263 -7.02 -21.16 -19.63
C PRO A 263 -6.04 -20.59 -20.68
N GLU A 264 -6.36 -20.69 -21.96
CA GLU A 264 -5.52 -20.23 -23.08
C GLU A 264 -5.44 -18.68 -23.11
N ASP A 265 -6.47 -17.98 -22.65
CA ASP A 265 -6.44 -16.52 -22.54
C ASP A 265 -5.35 -16.05 -21.57
N LEU A 266 -4.99 -16.87 -20.56
CA LEU A 266 -3.96 -16.53 -19.57
C LEU A 266 -2.54 -16.58 -20.16
N ASP A 267 -2.31 -17.23 -21.28
CA ASP A 267 -1.02 -17.29 -21.97
C ASP A 267 -0.80 -16.10 -22.92
N LEU A 268 -1.80 -15.25 -23.07
CA LEU A 268 -1.72 -14.06 -23.91
C LEU A 268 -0.82 -13.01 -23.27
N LEU A 269 -0.15 -12.19 -24.09
CA LEU A 269 0.50 -10.98 -23.62
C LEU A 269 -0.51 -10.04 -22.95
N PRO A 270 -0.12 -9.26 -21.92
CA PRO A 270 -1.04 -8.42 -21.14
C PRO A 270 -1.97 -7.54 -21.97
N GLY A 271 -1.46 -6.88 -23.03
CA GLY A 271 -2.29 -6.05 -23.89
C GLY A 271 -3.35 -6.84 -24.71
N ASN A 272 -3.09 -8.10 -25.06
CA ASN A 272 -4.06 -8.97 -25.70
C ASN A 272 -5.04 -9.56 -24.70
N LEU A 273 -4.58 -9.91 -23.51
CA LEU A 273 -5.42 -10.29 -22.38
C LEU A 273 -6.40 -9.17 -22.01
N LEU A 274 -5.94 -7.91 -22.00
CA LEU A 274 -6.79 -6.74 -21.76
C LEU A 274 -7.92 -6.64 -22.79
N LYS A 275 -7.66 -6.92 -24.08
CA LYS A 275 -8.68 -6.94 -25.11
C LYS A 275 -9.74 -8.03 -24.87
N LYS A 276 -9.32 -9.22 -24.44
CA LYS A 276 -10.24 -10.29 -24.04
C LYS A 276 -11.11 -9.88 -22.84
N ILE A 277 -10.52 -9.25 -21.84
CA ILE A 277 -11.26 -8.70 -20.69
C ILE A 277 -12.26 -7.65 -21.17
N ALA A 278 -11.85 -6.75 -22.07
CA ALA A 278 -12.72 -5.72 -22.64
C ALA A 278 -13.94 -6.31 -23.37
N GLU A 279 -13.73 -7.34 -24.19
CA GLU A 279 -14.81 -8.09 -24.87
C GLU A 279 -15.79 -8.70 -23.86
N LYS A 280 -15.27 -9.45 -22.87
CA LYS A 280 -16.07 -10.11 -21.83
C LYS A 280 -16.86 -9.14 -20.95
N ARG A 281 -16.33 -7.95 -20.71
CA ARG A 281 -16.93 -6.92 -19.84
C ARG A 281 -17.69 -5.83 -20.59
N GLY A 282 -17.81 -5.95 -21.91
CA GLY A 282 -18.54 -4.97 -22.74
C GLY A 282 -17.91 -3.58 -22.72
N CYS A 283 -16.58 -3.49 -22.66
CA CYS A 283 -15.85 -2.22 -22.79
C CYS A 283 -15.74 -1.87 -24.28
N LEU A 284 -16.86 -1.46 -24.86
CA LEU A 284 -16.98 -1.14 -26.28
C LEU A 284 -17.34 0.33 -26.48
N LYS A 285 -16.83 0.93 -27.56
CA LYS A 285 -17.23 2.24 -28.08
C LYS A 285 -18.44 2.09 -29.02
N SER A 286 -19.04 3.21 -29.42
CA SER A 286 -20.02 3.26 -30.50
C SER A 286 -19.43 2.62 -31.76
N GLY A 287 -20.17 1.68 -32.38
CA GLY A 287 -19.66 0.92 -33.52
C GLY A 287 -18.95 -0.40 -33.17
N GLY A 288 -18.97 -0.83 -31.89
CA GLY A 288 -18.49 -2.16 -31.49
C GLY A 288 -16.96 -2.32 -31.36
N THR A 289 -16.19 -1.24 -31.49
CA THR A 289 -14.73 -1.28 -31.29
C THR A 289 -14.38 -1.29 -29.81
N ILE A 290 -13.27 -1.95 -29.43
CA ILE A 290 -12.81 -2.05 -28.05
C ILE A 290 -12.43 -0.67 -27.51
N ASP A 291 -12.92 -0.35 -26.30
CA ASP A 291 -12.51 0.80 -25.52
C ASP A 291 -11.40 0.40 -24.51
N ASN A 292 -10.16 0.45 -24.95
CA ASN A 292 -9.02 0.09 -24.12
C ASN A 292 -8.95 0.91 -22.84
N SER A 293 -9.18 2.24 -22.90
CA SER A 293 -9.09 3.10 -21.71
C SER A 293 -10.11 2.75 -20.63
N ARG A 294 -11.31 2.32 -21.07
CA ARG A 294 -12.34 1.83 -20.16
C ARG A 294 -11.94 0.48 -19.55
N ALA A 295 -11.34 -0.42 -20.33
CA ALA A 295 -10.87 -1.72 -19.85
C ALA A 295 -9.69 -1.58 -18.88
N GLU A 296 -8.71 -0.71 -19.17
CA GLU A 296 -7.58 -0.37 -18.31
C GLU A 296 -8.07 0.14 -16.94
N SER A 297 -9.00 1.11 -16.98
CA SER A 297 -9.59 1.68 -15.75
C SER A 297 -10.40 0.63 -14.96
N LEU A 298 -11.07 -0.30 -15.65
CA LEU A 298 -11.80 -1.40 -15.04
C LEU A 298 -10.85 -2.30 -14.25
N VAL A 299 -9.78 -2.77 -14.88
CA VAL A 299 -8.80 -3.69 -14.25
C VAL A 299 -8.16 -3.05 -13.01
N LEU A 300 -7.74 -1.78 -13.11
CA LEU A 300 -7.17 -1.05 -11.98
C LEU A 300 -8.17 -0.87 -10.82
N ARG A 301 -9.43 -0.58 -11.15
CA ARG A 301 -10.51 -0.45 -10.17
C ARG A 301 -10.77 -1.78 -9.45
N ASP A 302 -10.93 -2.86 -10.19
CA ASP A 302 -11.26 -4.19 -9.66
C ASP A 302 -10.12 -4.70 -8.76
N PHE A 303 -8.86 -4.44 -9.14
CA PHE A 303 -7.70 -4.71 -8.28
C PHE A 303 -7.75 -3.91 -6.96
N ARG A 304 -8.01 -2.60 -7.04
CA ARG A 304 -8.05 -1.72 -5.85
C ARG A 304 -9.21 -2.07 -4.93
N ALA A 305 -10.31 -2.57 -5.48
CA ALA A 305 -11.46 -3.09 -4.74
C ALA A 305 -11.18 -4.44 -4.06
N GLY A 306 -10.12 -5.16 -4.49
CA GLY A 306 -9.78 -6.50 -3.99
C GLY A 306 -10.51 -7.65 -4.68
N GLU A 307 -11.18 -7.39 -5.81
CA GLU A 307 -11.96 -8.37 -6.55
C GLU A 307 -11.07 -9.36 -7.32
N LEU A 308 -9.80 -9.00 -7.56
CA LEU A 308 -8.82 -9.84 -8.24
C LEU A 308 -7.94 -10.65 -7.27
N GLY A 309 -8.41 -10.82 -6.01
CA GLY A 309 -7.70 -11.56 -5.00
C GLY A 309 -6.76 -10.71 -4.15
N ARG A 310 -6.06 -11.40 -3.24
CA ARG A 310 -5.15 -10.78 -2.28
C ARG A 310 -3.72 -10.87 -2.82
N LEU A 311 -3.07 -9.72 -2.99
CA LEU A 311 -1.75 -9.61 -3.58
C LEU A 311 -0.81 -8.77 -2.74
N SER A 312 0.47 -9.15 -2.70
CA SER A 312 1.57 -8.36 -2.15
C SER A 312 2.67 -8.23 -3.20
N PHE A 313 3.25 -7.04 -3.29
CA PHE A 313 4.28 -6.70 -4.27
C PHE A 313 5.67 -6.58 -3.63
N ASP A 314 5.74 -6.21 -2.36
CA ASP A 314 6.98 -6.23 -1.59
C ASP A 314 7.14 -7.58 -0.89
N HIS A 315 8.38 -8.08 -0.80
CA HIS A 315 8.74 -9.29 -0.09
C HIS A 315 9.83 -9.00 0.96
N PRO A 316 9.76 -9.60 2.18
CA PRO A 316 10.76 -9.31 3.23
C PRO A 316 12.18 -9.76 2.85
N ASP A 317 12.35 -10.78 2.01
CA ASP A 317 13.65 -11.26 1.56
C ASP A 317 14.42 -10.21 0.73
N ASN A 318 13.70 -9.28 0.10
CA ASN A 318 14.28 -8.17 -0.67
C ASN A 318 14.63 -6.95 0.21
N ALA A 319 14.13 -6.92 1.46
CA ALA A 319 14.34 -5.81 2.38
C ALA A 319 15.60 -6.01 3.26
N GLU A 320 16.29 -7.14 3.18
CA GLU A 320 17.53 -7.42 3.89
C GLU A 320 18.79 -7.05 3.07
N SER A 321 18.60 -6.55 1.84
CA SER A 321 19.68 -6.21 0.90
C SER A 321 20.03 -4.72 0.90
N ASP A 322 19.34 -3.91 1.67
CA ASP A 322 19.57 -2.49 1.92
C ASP A 322 19.97 -2.30 3.40
#